data_760188682564f4da49e90ed3fabcb228
#
_entry.id   760188682564f4da49e90ed3fabcb228
#
_cell.length_a   1.000
_cell.length_b   1.000
_cell.length_c   1.000
_cell.angle_alpha   90.00
_cell.angle_beta   90.00
_cell.angle_gamma   90.00
#
_symmetry.space_group_name_H-M   'P 1'
#
loop_
_entity.id
_entity.type
_entity.pdbx_description
1 polymer ?
#
loop_
_entity_poly.entity_id
_entity_poly.type
_entity_poly.pdbx_seq_one_letter_code
_entity_poly.pdbx_strand_id
1 'polypeptide(L)'
;KDKVKEYTDGKGANIIYDPVGGDVFNQSLRCIAWNGIILVIGFASGTIASAPTNLPLLKNCSIVGVFWGAWREREPNGHNVNMEKILKWWKENKVKPKVSKVFNLEDTKYALQALINREVIGKAVIKVR
;
A
#
# COMPACT_ATOMS: atom_id res chain seq x y z
N LYS A 1 -10.09 -12.08 -3.23
CA LYS A 1 -10.27 -12.88 -1.99
C LYS A 1 -9.99 -14.36 -2.22
N ASP A 2 -10.46 -14.94 -3.35
CA ASP A 2 -10.41 -16.39 -3.58
C ASP A 2 -8.97 -16.91 -3.67
N LYS A 3 -8.10 -16.23 -4.43
CA LYS A 3 -6.66 -16.54 -4.48
C LYS A 3 -5.96 -16.44 -3.11
N VAL A 4 -6.33 -15.47 -2.27
CA VAL A 4 -5.77 -15.38 -0.92
C VAL A 4 -6.12 -16.62 -0.11
N LYS A 5 -7.37 -17.06 -0.18
CA LYS A 5 -7.81 -18.28 0.51
C LYS A 5 -7.13 -19.53 -0.03
N GLU A 6 -6.95 -19.63 -1.34
CA GLU A 6 -6.22 -20.69 -2.01
C GLU A 6 -4.77 -20.80 -1.47
N TYR A 7 -4.03 -19.65 -1.45
CA TYR A 7 -2.64 -19.62 -0.97
C TYR A 7 -2.48 -19.78 0.55
N THR A 8 -3.56 -19.75 1.31
CA THR A 8 -3.55 -19.81 2.76
C THR A 8 -4.35 -20.99 3.32
N ASP A 9 -4.65 -22.00 2.51
CA ASP A 9 -5.45 -23.17 2.87
C ASP A 9 -6.78 -22.78 3.55
N GLY A 10 -7.44 -21.74 3.04
CA GLY A 10 -8.69 -21.21 3.56
C GLY A 10 -8.57 -20.31 4.79
N LYS A 11 -7.39 -20.22 5.44
CA LYS A 11 -7.18 -19.46 6.68
C LYS A 11 -7.28 -17.94 6.50
N GLY A 12 -6.95 -17.42 5.31
CA GLY A 12 -6.89 -16.00 5.03
C GLY A 12 -5.53 -15.37 5.35
N ALA A 13 -5.39 -14.08 5.06
CA ALA A 13 -4.15 -13.34 5.29
C ALA A 13 -4.04 -12.83 6.74
N ASN A 14 -2.91 -13.01 7.37
CA ASN A 14 -2.67 -12.49 8.73
C ASN A 14 -2.53 -10.97 8.75
N ILE A 15 -1.91 -10.40 7.71
CA ILE A 15 -1.77 -8.95 7.55
C ILE A 15 -2.14 -8.58 6.12
N ILE A 16 -2.96 -7.55 5.97
CA ILE A 16 -3.31 -6.95 4.68
C ILE A 16 -2.85 -5.50 4.69
N TYR A 17 -2.00 -5.14 3.74
CA TYR A 17 -1.54 -3.78 3.49
C TYR A 17 -2.41 -3.18 2.38
N ASP A 18 -3.33 -2.27 2.74
CA ASP A 18 -4.30 -1.71 1.80
C ASP A 18 -4.05 -0.22 1.48
N PRO A 19 -3.38 0.10 0.37
CA PRO A 19 -3.24 1.47 -0.12
C PRO A 19 -4.37 1.87 -1.09
N VAL A 20 -5.35 1.00 -1.36
CA VAL A 20 -6.32 1.14 -2.44
C VAL A 20 -7.69 1.58 -1.94
N GLY A 21 -8.19 0.94 -0.88
CA GLY A 21 -9.53 1.20 -0.34
C GLY A 21 -10.67 0.70 -1.24
N GLY A 22 -11.88 1.27 -1.07
CA GLY A 22 -13.06 0.92 -1.85
C GLY A 22 -13.37 -0.58 -1.84
N ASP A 23 -13.66 -1.16 -2.99
CA ASP A 23 -14.00 -2.58 -3.11
C ASP A 23 -12.87 -3.53 -2.71
N VAL A 24 -11.60 -3.10 -2.84
CA VAL A 24 -10.45 -3.89 -2.39
C VAL A 24 -10.50 -4.09 -0.88
N PHE A 25 -10.84 -3.06 -0.13
CA PHE A 25 -11.04 -3.15 1.31
C PHE A 25 -12.17 -4.12 1.68
N ASN A 26 -13.30 -4.05 0.96
CA ASN A 26 -14.43 -4.97 1.17
C ASN A 26 -14.03 -6.43 0.95
N GLN A 27 -13.20 -6.69 -0.07
CA GLN A 27 -12.65 -8.02 -0.32
C GLN A 27 -11.65 -8.44 0.75
N SER A 28 -10.87 -7.50 1.26
CA SER A 28 -9.91 -7.70 2.36
C SER A 28 -10.60 -8.19 3.62
N LEU A 29 -11.70 -7.57 4.03
CA LEU A 29 -12.52 -8.03 5.15
C LEU A 29 -13.04 -9.46 5.00
N ARG A 30 -13.20 -9.94 3.77
CA ARG A 30 -13.68 -11.31 3.50
C ARG A 30 -12.58 -12.38 3.50
N CYS A 31 -11.32 -11.95 3.33
CA CYS A 31 -10.17 -12.87 3.27
C CYS A 31 -9.11 -12.62 4.34
N ILE A 32 -9.36 -11.72 5.30
CA ILE A 32 -8.53 -11.60 6.49
C ILE A 32 -8.66 -12.87 7.36
N ALA A 33 -7.57 -13.31 7.95
CA ALA A 33 -7.55 -14.43 8.87
C ALA A 33 -8.18 -14.07 10.22
N TRP A 34 -8.46 -15.07 11.02
CA TRP A 34 -8.78 -14.89 12.45
C TRP A 34 -7.62 -14.19 13.16
N ASN A 35 -7.89 -13.18 13.97
CA ASN A 35 -6.90 -12.30 14.60
C ASN A 35 -6.02 -11.52 13.61
N GLY A 36 -6.40 -11.42 12.33
CA GLY A 36 -5.63 -10.69 11.33
C GLY A 36 -5.73 -9.18 11.47
N ILE A 37 -4.84 -8.46 10.78
CA ILE A 37 -4.78 -6.99 10.82
C ILE A 37 -4.87 -6.44 9.41
N ILE A 38 -5.81 -5.52 9.18
CA ILE A 38 -5.89 -4.73 7.94
C ILE A 38 -5.27 -3.37 8.22
N LEU A 39 -4.18 -3.05 7.53
CA LEU A 39 -3.51 -1.76 7.58
C LEU A 39 -4.11 -0.84 6.51
N VAL A 40 -4.78 0.22 6.93
CA VAL A 40 -5.33 1.27 6.05
C VAL A 40 -4.23 2.28 5.75
N ILE A 41 -3.69 2.24 4.54
CA ILE A 41 -2.56 3.06 4.09
C ILE A 41 -3.03 4.24 3.23
N GLY A 42 -4.07 4.04 2.42
CA GLY A 42 -4.56 5.07 1.51
C GLY A 42 -5.78 4.63 0.70
N PHE A 43 -6.19 5.50 -0.22
CA PHE A 43 -7.42 5.36 -1.00
C PHE A 43 -7.16 5.61 -2.49
N ALA A 44 -6.19 4.89 -3.07
CA ALA A 44 -5.81 5.05 -4.48
C ALA A 44 -6.95 4.74 -5.48
N SER A 45 -8.02 4.07 -5.03
CA SER A 45 -9.25 3.89 -5.81
C SER A 45 -10.06 5.18 -5.96
N GLY A 46 -9.81 6.20 -5.14
CA GLY A 46 -10.63 7.41 -5.01
C GLY A 46 -11.86 7.22 -4.12
N THR A 47 -12.09 6.03 -3.56
CA THR A 47 -13.25 5.71 -2.72
C THR A 47 -12.81 5.34 -1.31
N ILE A 48 -13.32 6.08 -0.32
CA ILE A 48 -13.13 5.74 1.10
C ILE A 48 -14.03 4.56 1.44
N ALA A 49 -13.45 3.50 1.97
CA ALA A 49 -14.19 2.31 2.35
C ALA A 49 -14.91 2.50 3.69
N SER A 50 -16.06 1.82 3.84
CA SER A 50 -16.76 1.67 5.10
C SER A 50 -16.64 0.24 5.62
N ALA A 51 -16.35 0.07 6.89
CA ALA A 51 -16.27 -1.24 7.54
C ALA A 51 -17.58 -1.54 8.27
N PRO A 52 -18.38 -2.53 7.83
CA PRO A 52 -19.44 -3.07 8.65
C PRO A 52 -18.85 -3.72 9.90
N THR A 53 -19.12 -3.15 11.08
CA THR A 53 -18.44 -3.52 12.34
C THR A 53 -18.68 -4.96 12.79
N ASN A 54 -19.72 -5.60 12.29
CA ASN A 54 -19.98 -7.03 12.51
C ASN A 54 -18.89 -7.93 11.90
N LEU A 55 -18.24 -7.52 10.78
CA LEU A 55 -17.21 -8.34 10.14
C LEU A 55 -15.92 -8.42 10.95
N PRO A 56 -15.35 -7.30 11.46
CA PRO A 56 -14.25 -7.36 12.42
C PRO A 56 -14.58 -8.17 13.68
N LEU A 57 -15.81 -8.03 14.23
CA LEU A 57 -16.26 -8.83 15.37
C LEU A 57 -16.22 -10.33 15.05
N LEU A 58 -16.82 -10.77 13.95
CA LEU A 58 -16.93 -12.17 13.55
C LEU A 58 -15.57 -12.82 13.24
N LYS A 59 -14.56 -12.02 12.89
CA LYS A 59 -13.21 -12.48 12.57
C LYS A 59 -12.19 -12.18 13.65
N ASN A 60 -12.60 -11.50 14.72
CA ASN A 60 -11.70 -11.01 15.76
C ASN A 60 -10.50 -10.25 15.18
N CYS A 61 -10.69 -9.54 14.07
CA CYS A 61 -9.62 -8.86 13.36
C CYS A 61 -9.57 -7.37 13.70
N SER A 62 -8.42 -6.75 13.45
CA SER A 62 -8.20 -5.31 13.66
C SER A 62 -8.13 -4.55 12.34
N ILE A 63 -8.66 -3.33 12.34
CA ILE A 63 -8.49 -2.35 11.27
C ILE A 63 -7.66 -1.20 11.85
N VAL A 64 -6.46 -0.99 11.31
CA VAL A 64 -5.47 -0.06 11.87
C VAL A 64 -5.10 0.99 10.82
N GLY A 65 -5.26 2.25 11.15
CA GLY A 65 -4.79 3.36 10.32
C GLY A 65 -3.27 3.50 10.37
N VAL A 66 -2.65 3.72 9.23
CA VAL A 66 -1.21 3.98 9.10
C VAL A 66 -1.01 5.30 8.36
N PHE A 67 -0.94 6.39 9.10
CA PHE A 67 -0.71 7.72 8.54
C PHE A 67 0.76 8.10 8.66
N TRP A 68 1.58 7.53 7.79
CA TRP A 68 3.04 7.72 7.80
C TRP A 68 3.46 9.20 7.69
N GLY A 69 2.74 10.02 6.92
CA GLY A 69 3.03 11.46 6.80
C GLY A 69 2.98 12.19 8.15
N ALA A 70 1.87 12.05 8.87
CA ALA A 70 1.72 12.65 10.20
C ALA A 70 2.63 12.00 11.24
N TRP A 71 2.86 10.68 11.15
CA TRP A 71 3.79 9.99 12.03
C TRP A 71 5.22 10.54 11.90
N ARG A 72 5.68 10.79 10.68
CA ARG A 72 6.99 11.39 10.40
C ARG A 72 7.18 12.73 11.12
N GLU A 73 6.12 13.55 11.16
CA GLU A 73 6.16 14.86 11.80
C GLU A 73 6.16 14.78 13.34
N ARG A 74 5.41 13.79 13.87
CA ARG A 74 5.28 13.58 15.33
C ARG A 74 6.44 12.80 15.93
N GLU A 75 7.05 11.90 15.15
CA GLU A 75 8.11 10.98 15.56
C GLU A 75 9.34 11.10 14.63
N PRO A 76 9.97 12.29 14.53
CA PRO A 76 11.05 12.54 13.58
C PRO A 76 12.25 11.62 13.78
N ASN A 77 12.57 11.28 15.03
CA ASN A 77 13.69 10.37 15.34
C ASN A 77 13.40 8.95 14.81
N GLY A 78 12.20 8.44 15.04
CA GLY A 78 11.77 7.14 14.52
C GLY A 78 11.76 7.13 12.99
N HIS A 79 11.32 8.22 12.37
CA HIS A 79 11.36 8.39 10.92
C HIS A 79 12.80 8.30 10.38
N ASN A 80 13.75 9.03 10.97
CA ASN A 80 15.15 9.04 10.55
C ASN A 80 15.77 7.64 10.62
N VAL A 81 15.56 6.93 11.73
CA VAL A 81 16.01 5.53 11.90
C VAL A 81 15.44 4.62 10.80
N ASN A 82 14.15 4.76 10.49
CA ASN A 82 13.51 3.98 9.42
C ASN A 82 14.10 4.33 8.05
N MET A 83 14.33 5.62 7.75
CA MET A 83 14.92 6.05 6.49
C MET A 83 16.35 5.55 6.31
N GLU A 84 17.18 5.62 7.34
CA GLU A 84 18.55 5.07 7.33
C GLU A 84 18.53 3.57 7.03
N LYS A 85 17.61 2.82 7.66
CA LYS A 85 17.45 1.39 7.44
C LYS A 85 17.01 1.07 6.01
N ILE A 86 16.05 1.83 5.45
CA ILE A 86 15.58 1.65 4.07
C ILE A 86 16.72 1.96 3.08
N LEU A 87 17.47 3.06 3.29
CA LEU A 87 18.61 3.44 2.46
C LEU A 87 19.73 2.39 2.53
N LYS A 88 20.00 1.83 3.71
CA LYS A 88 20.92 0.71 3.86
C LYS A 88 20.46 -0.51 3.05
N TRP A 89 19.21 -0.90 3.16
CA TRP A 89 18.66 -2.01 2.38
C TRP A 89 18.72 -1.78 0.87
N TRP A 90 18.50 -0.54 0.43
CA TRP A 90 18.68 -0.18 -0.97
C TRP A 90 20.13 -0.33 -1.43
N LYS A 91 21.10 0.18 -0.66
CA LYS A 91 22.54 0.00 -0.93
C LYS A 91 22.94 -1.47 -0.97
N GLU A 92 22.37 -2.30 -0.12
CA GLU A 92 22.60 -3.74 -0.04
C GLU A 92 21.80 -4.54 -1.11
N ASN A 93 21.10 -3.87 -2.03
CA ASN A 93 20.23 -4.48 -3.04
C ASN A 93 19.09 -5.37 -2.47
N LYS A 94 18.76 -5.23 -1.20
CA LYS A 94 17.62 -5.92 -0.57
C LYS A 94 16.27 -5.31 -0.96
N VAL A 95 16.24 -4.01 -1.26
CA VAL A 95 15.07 -3.27 -1.76
C VAL A 95 15.45 -2.63 -3.08
N LYS A 96 14.65 -2.88 -4.12
CA LYS A 96 14.86 -2.35 -5.47
C LYS A 96 13.57 -1.67 -5.94
N PRO A 97 13.46 -0.33 -5.77
CA PRO A 97 12.31 0.41 -6.30
C PRO A 97 12.22 0.21 -7.82
N LYS A 98 11.06 -0.22 -8.29
CA LYS A 98 10.84 -0.41 -9.72
C LYS A 98 10.55 0.94 -10.37
N VAL A 99 11.42 1.38 -11.27
CA VAL A 99 11.16 2.47 -12.22
C VAL A 99 10.73 1.83 -13.54
N SER A 100 9.48 2.01 -13.94
CA SER A 100 8.94 1.38 -15.16
C SER A 100 8.96 2.29 -16.36
N LYS A 101 8.88 3.60 -16.15
CA LYS A 101 8.89 4.61 -17.22
C LYS A 101 9.73 5.80 -16.81
N VAL A 102 10.50 6.34 -17.77
CA VAL A 102 11.25 7.59 -17.62
C VAL A 102 10.79 8.53 -18.73
N PHE A 103 10.47 9.77 -18.39
CA PHE A 103 10.03 10.81 -19.30
C PHE A 103 10.98 12.00 -19.20
N ASN A 104 11.12 12.78 -20.28
CA ASN A 104 11.77 14.07 -20.20
C ASN A 104 10.86 15.11 -19.54
N LEU A 105 11.40 16.25 -19.15
CA LEU A 105 10.64 17.29 -18.45
C LEU A 105 9.46 17.82 -19.31
N GLU A 106 9.69 18.02 -20.59
CA GLU A 106 8.69 18.44 -21.57
C GLU A 106 7.54 17.44 -21.74
N ASP A 107 7.78 16.15 -21.42
CA ASP A 107 6.83 15.05 -21.53
C ASP A 107 6.03 14.83 -20.23
N THR A 108 6.11 15.71 -19.25
CA THR A 108 5.42 15.57 -17.94
C THR A 108 3.92 15.30 -18.09
N LYS A 109 3.26 15.92 -19.08
CA LYS A 109 1.84 15.66 -19.40
C LYS A 109 1.59 14.17 -19.68
N TYR A 110 2.44 13.54 -20.45
CA TYR A 110 2.31 12.11 -20.81
C TYR A 110 2.62 11.22 -19.63
N ALA A 111 3.55 11.63 -18.77
CA ALA A 111 3.84 10.90 -17.52
C ALA A 111 2.61 10.88 -16.59
N LEU A 112 1.92 12.01 -16.41
CA LEU A 112 0.68 12.10 -15.63
C LEU A 112 -0.44 11.26 -16.27
N GLN A 113 -0.60 11.31 -17.59
CA GLN A 113 -1.59 10.52 -18.30
C GLN A 113 -1.33 9.02 -18.15
N ALA A 114 -0.08 8.58 -18.19
CA ALA A 114 0.29 7.18 -17.98
C ALA A 114 -0.07 6.67 -16.57
N LEU A 115 0.00 7.54 -15.55
CA LEU A 115 -0.48 7.21 -14.20
C LEU A 115 -2.01 7.06 -14.17
N ILE A 116 -2.74 8.00 -14.78
CA ILE A 116 -4.22 7.96 -14.88
C ILE A 116 -4.66 6.69 -15.61
N ASN A 117 -4.00 6.34 -16.70
CA ASN A 117 -4.28 5.16 -17.50
C ASN A 117 -3.82 3.84 -16.84
N ARG A 118 -3.20 3.89 -15.63
CA ARG A 118 -2.65 2.72 -14.92
C ARG A 118 -1.58 1.95 -15.71
N GLU A 119 -0.83 2.63 -16.57
CA GLU A 119 0.25 2.04 -17.37
C GLU A 119 1.58 1.94 -16.61
N VAL A 120 1.67 2.59 -15.43
CA VAL A 120 2.88 2.63 -14.61
C VAL A 120 2.83 1.55 -13.55
N ILE A 121 3.80 0.64 -13.57
CA ILE A 121 4.01 -0.36 -12.52
C ILE A 121 5.24 0.04 -11.71
N GLY A 122 5.03 0.53 -10.49
CA GLY A 122 6.08 1.11 -9.66
C GLY A 122 6.14 2.63 -9.80
N LYS A 123 7.23 3.17 -10.35
CA LYS A 123 7.44 4.63 -10.46
C LYS A 123 7.57 5.08 -11.90
N ALA A 124 6.98 6.22 -12.22
CA ALA A 124 7.34 7.06 -13.35
C ALA A 124 8.30 8.16 -12.86
N VAL A 125 9.38 8.38 -13.58
CA VAL A 125 10.42 9.37 -13.25
C VAL A 125 10.47 10.44 -14.33
N ILE A 126 10.56 11.70 -13.95
CA ILE A 126 10.83 12.83 -14.85
C ILE A 126 12.32 13.13 -14.79
N LYS A 127 12.99 13.06 -15.94
CA LYS A 127 14.39 13.44 -16.07
C LYS A 127 14.44 14.95 -16.34
N VAL A 128 15.02 15.70 -15.41
CA VAL A 128 15.08 17.18 -15.47
C VAL A 128 16.35 17.65 -16.20
N ARG A 129 17.42 16.85 -16.21
CA ARG A 129 18.70 17.13 -16.88
C ARG A 129 19.31 15.85 -17.42
#